data_1ce14a00a72d85a1ebd05f013f201bb9
#
_entry.id   1ce14a00a72d85a1ebd05f013f201bb9
#
_cell.length_a   1.000
_cell.length_b   1.000
_cell.length_c   1.000
_cell.angle_alpha   90.00
_cell.angle_beta   90.00
_cell.angle_gamma   90.00
#
_symmetry.space_group_name_H-M   'P 1'
#
loop_
_entity.id
_entity.type
_entity.pdbx_description
1 polymer ?
#
loop_
_entity_poly.entity_id
_entity_poly.type
_entity_poly.pdbx_seq_one_letter_code
_entity_poly.pdbx_strand_id
1 'polypeptide(L)'
;ALAMGMKSSPWLYPFLYTDRYIRILFMLPLIFIYCDAPFIDKNQIYILMRCKRKLWSIGQIIYIFMTSAMYFSLIAAMTIVLNIRNIEYMNDWGKVLGTLAFSNVPLVKGTAVTISTYILTYFTPAQAMFFTWLLSVLCGGILGLIIYGCNVISKSKVVGIAASGFLVILSAAVSGNEMAQWFSPVSWTTLNKLDVGKLTQYPTFTYVMVVYMTAIIILSVWIIKVIEKKDVGVMIREV
;
A
#
# COMPACT_ATOMS: atom_id res chain seq x y z
N ALA A 1 6.92 -18.37 21.61
CA ALA A 1 7.88 -17.37 22.11
C ALA A 1 7.58 -16.98 23.56
N LEU A 2 6.36 -16.60 23.89
CA LEU A 2 5.97 -16.26 25.28
C LEU A 2 6.20 -17.39 26.31
N ALA A 3 6.00 -18.63 25.90
CA ALA A 3 6.20 -19.80 26.79
C ALA A 3 7.69 -20.13 27.05
N MET A 4 8.62 -19.58 26.28
CA MET A 4 10.07 -19.87 26.40
C MET A 4 10.89 -18.65 26.85
N GLY A 5 10.25 -17.50 27.16
CA GLY A 5 10.97 -16.29 27.59
C GLY A 5 11.88 -15.66 26.51
N MET A 6 11.76 -16.08 25.25
CA MET A 6 12.58 -15.55 24.18
C MET A 6 12.01 -14.23 23.67
N LYS A 7 12.85 -13.22 23.60
CA LYS A 7 12.52 -11.91 23.04
C LYS A 7 12.44 -11.98 21.52
N SER A 8 11.49 -11.27 20.93
CA SER A 8 11.30 -11.20 19.49
C SER A 8 11.84 -9.90 18.90
N SER A 9 12.21 -9.94 17.63
CA SER A 9 12.65 -8.77 16.88
C SER A 9 11.45 -7.84 16.58
N PRO A 10 11.62 -6.50 16.54
CA PRO A 10 10.55 -5.54 16.23
C PRO A 10 10.10 -5.56 14.75
N TRP A 11 10.83 -6.26 13.90
CA TRP A 11 10.74 -6.21 12.45
C TRP A 11 9.66 -7.14 11.86
N LEU A 12 8.42 -7.13 12.43
CA LEU A 12 7.33 -8.02 12.01
C LEU A 12 6.51 -7.49 10.83
N TYR A 13 6.50 -6.18 10.61
CA TYR A 13 5.68 -5.52 9.60
C TYR A 13 5.79 -6.13 8.17
N PRO A 14 6.99 -6.44 7.62
CA PRO A 14 7.10 -7.03 6.28
C PRO A 14 6.42 -8.40 6.15
N PHE A 15 6.40 -9.18 7.23
CA PHE A 15 5.81 -10.53 7.22
C PHE A 15 4.29 -10.52 7.25
N LEU A 16 3.67 -9.46 7.79
CA LEU A 16 2.20 -9.33 7.76
C LEU A 16 1.66 -9.25 6.33
N TYR A 17 2.42 -8.65 5.41
CA TYR A 17 2.04 -8.59 4.00
C TYR A 17 2.16 -9.92 3.25
N THR A 18 2.79 -10.92 3.83
CA THR A 18 2.89 -12.27 3.24
C THR A 18 1.52 -12.93 3.15
N ASP A 19 0.66 -12.69 4.15
CA ASP A 19 -0.73 -13.17 4.13
C ASP A 19 -1.60 -12.29 3.22
N ARG A 20 -2.33 -12.95 2.29
CA ARG A 20 -3.23 -12.27 1.34
C ARG A 20 -4.41 -11.57 2.02
N TYR A 21 -4.94 -12.14 3.10
CA TYR A 21 -6.11 -11.58 3.80
C TYR A 21 -5.72 -10.36 4.63
N ILE A 22 -4.58 -10.40 5.32
CA ILE A 22 -4.06 -9.24 6.07
C ILE A 22 -3.73 -8.10 5.12
N ARG A 23 -3.18 -8.38 3.94
CA ARG A 23 -2.93 -7.38 2.91
C ARG A 23 -4.21 -6.71 2.44
N ILE A 24 -5.28 -7.47 2.18
CA ILE A 24 -6.61 -6.92 1.86
C ILE A 24 -7.11 -6.07 3.03
N LEU A 25 -7.01 -6.57 4.26
CA LEU A 25 -7.45 -5.86 5.46
C LEU A 25 -6.74 -4.51 5.63
N PHE A 26 -5.47 -4.39 5.24
CA PHE A 26 -4.75 -3.13 5.28
C PHE A 26 -5.10 -2.17 4.13
N MET A 27 -5.49 -2.70 2.97
CA MET A 27 -5.83 -1.86 1.81
C MET A 27 -7.28 -1.37 1.83
N LEU A 28 -8.24 -2.16 2.36
CA LEU A 28 -9.65 -1.79 2.37
C LEU A 28 -9.96 -0.49 3.12
N PRO A 29 -9.47 -0.26 4.37
CA PRO A 29 -9.75 0.99 5.07
C PRO A 29 -9.23 2.22 4.31
N LEU A 30 -8.10 2.08 3.62
CA LEU A 30 -7.54 3.16 2.82
C LEU A 30 -8.46 3.55 1.65
N ILE A 31 -9.12 2.57 1.01
CA ILE A 31 -10.12 2.81 -0.04
C ILE A 31 -11.29 3.63 0.53
N PHE A 32 -11.75 3.32 1.73
CA PHE A 32 -12.81 4.08 2.39
C PHE A 32 -12.37 5.51 2.75
N ILE A 33 -11.13 5.72 3.16
CA ILE A 33 -10.59 7.06 3.40
C ILE A 33 -10.60 7.90 2.11
N TYR A 34 -10.36 7.25 0.96
CA TYR A 34 -10.30 7.93 -0.33
C TYR A 34 -11.65 8.01 -1.06
N CYS A 35 -12.74 7.42 -0.53
CA CYS A 35 -14.03 7.37 -1.21
C CYS A 35 -14.59 8.75 -1.57
N ASP A 36 -14.28 9.77 -0.76
CA ASP A 36 -14.73 11.14 -0.94
C ASP A 36 -13.77 12.00 -1.80
N ALA A 37 -12.72 11.41 -2.39
CA ALA A 37 -11.84 12.17 -3.29
C ALA A 37 -12.59 12.55 -4.58
N PRO A 38 -12.47 13.79 -5.10
CA PRO A 38 -11.74 14.93 -4.53
C PRO A 38 -12.39 15.48 -3.27
N PHE A 39 -11.58 15.70 -2.24
CA PHE A 39 -12.06 16.18 -0.93
C PHE A 39 -12.51 17.64 -1.03
N ILE A 40 -13.79 17.87 -1.37
CA ILE A 40 -14.35 19.21 -1.59
C ILE A 40 -15.22 19.57 -0.38
N ASP A 41 -14.70 20.43 0.48
CA ASP A 41 -15.44 21.05 1.58
C ASP A 41 -16.00 22.42 1.16
N LYS A 42 -17.00 22.92 1.90
CA LYS A 42 -17.60 24.25 1.66
C LYS A 42 -16.56 25.38 1.61
N ASN A 43 -15.49 25.28 2.38
CA ASN A 43 -14.42 26.28 2.41
C ASN A 43 -13.48 26.19 1.20
N GLN A 44 -13.40 25.07 0.53
CA GLN A 44 -12.54 24.89 -0.64
C GLN A 44 -13.05 25.63 -1.88
N ILE A 45 -14.31 25.98 -1.91
CA ILE A 45 -14.88 26.79 -2.99
C ILE A 45 -14.14 28.13 -3.09
N TYR A 46 -13.82 28.77 -1.96
CA TYR A 46 -13.04 30.02 -1.93
C TYR A 46 -11.59 29.82 -2.40
N ILE A 47 -11.01 28.66 -2.12
CA ILE A 47 -9.67 28.29 -2.60
C ILE A 47 -9.70 28.09 -4.12
N LEU A 48 -10.71 27.40 -4.65
CA LEU A 48 -10.90 27.17 -6.09
C LEU A 48 -11.07 28.46 -6.88
N MET A 49 -11.69 29.50 -6.27
CA MET A 49 -11.83 30.82 -6.91
C MET A 49 -10.50 31.59 -6.96
N ARG A 50 -9.61 31.38 -6.00
CA ARG A 50 -8.32 32.09 -5.87
C ARG A 50 -7.15 31.37 -6.53
N CYS A 51 -7.17 30.04 -6.51
CA CYS A 51 -6.10 29.20 -7.09
C CYS A 51 -6.49 28.69 -8.46
N LYS A 52 -5.48 28.55 -9.35
CA LYS A 52 -5.68 27.85 -10.64
C LYS A 52 -6.08 26.39 -10.35
N ARG A 53 -7.04 25.86 -11.10
CA ARG A 53 -7.55 24.47 -11.00
C ARG A 53 -6.42 23.42 -10.98
N LYS A 54 -5.38 23.66 -11.77
CA LYS A 54 -4.17 22.83 -11.82
C LYS A 54 -3.48 22.71 -10.45
N LEU A 55 -3.25 23.84 -9.77
CA LEU A 55 -2.60 23.87 -8.46
C LEU A 55 -3.44 23.18 -7.40
N TRP A 56 -4.76 23.37 -7.44
CA TRP A 56 -5.68 22.67 -6.57
C TRP A 56 -5.62 21.13 -6.76
N SER A 57 -5.64 20.66 -8.01
CA SER A 57 -5.55 19.24 -8.32
C SER A 57 -4.22 18.64 -7.86
N ILE A 58 -3.11 19.35 -8.01
CA ILE A 58 -1.81 18.93 -7.49
C ILE A 58 -1.85 18.81 -5.95
N GLY A 59 -2.49 19.77 -5.28
CA GLY A 59 -2.71 19.70 -3.82
C GLY A 59 -3.46 18.44 -3.39
N GLN A 60 -4.51 18.05 -4.12
CA GLN A 60 -5.26 16.81 -3.87
C GLN A 60 -4.40 15.55 -4.06
N ILE A 61 -3.57 15.53 -5.11
CA ILE A 61 -2.65 14.42 -5.36
C ILE A 61 -1.63 14.28 -4.21
N ILE A 62 -1.03 15.39 -3.79
CA ILE A 62 -0.09 15.40 -2.66
C ILE A 62 -0.79 14.92 -1.39
N TYR A 63 -2.01 15.38 -1.13
CA TYR A 63 -2.79 14.95 0.03
C TYR A 63 -3.02 13.44 0.05
N ILE A 64 -3.35 12.82 -1.10
CA ILE A 64 -3.52 11.37 -1.23
C ILE A 64 -2.22 10.64 -0.83
N PHE A 65 -1.06 11.06 -1.32
CA PHE A 65 0.21 10.42 -0.97
C PHE A 65 0.60 10.65 0.49
N MET A 66 0.38 11.84 1.04
CA MET A 66 0.64 12.11 2.46
C MET A 66 -0.26 11.26 3.36
N THR A 67 -1.54 11.15 3.04
CA THR A 67 -2.49 10.30 3.78
C THR A 67 -2.08 8.83 3.71
N SER A 68 -1.67 8.34 2.53
CA SER A 68 -1.12 6.99 2.37
C SER A 68 0.11 6.76 3.24
N ALA A 69 1.06 7.70 3.22
CA ALA A 69 2.28 7.61 4.02
C ALA A 69 1.98 7.59 5.52
N MET A 70 1.09 8.48 6.00
CA MET A 70 0.66 8.51 7.40
C MET A 70 -0.02 7.20 7.81
N TYR A 71 -0.93 6.69 6.99
CA TYR A 71 -1.68 5.47 7.25
C TYR A 71 -0.74 4.25 7.41
N PHE A 72 0.16 4.02 6.46
CA PHE A 72 1.09 2.89 6.54
C PHE A 72 2.18 3.09 7.61
N SER A 73 2.55 4.34 7.93
CA SER A 73 3.44 4.63 9.07
C SER A 73 2.77 4.28 10.40
N LEU A 74 1.47 4.57 10.55
CA LEU A 74 0.71 4.18 11.73
C LEU A 74 0.62 2.66 11.88
N ILE A 75 0.36 1.92 10.80
CA ILE A 75 0.35 0.45 10.84
C ILE A 75 1.72 -0.08 11.23
N ALA A 76 2.81 0.42 10.63
CA ALA A 76 4.17 0.02 10.97
C ALA A 76 4.51 0.32 12.45
N ALA A 77 4.14 1.50 12.94
CA ALA A 77 4.32 1.88 14.34
C ALA A 77 3.53 0.97 15.29
N MET A 78 2.27 0.66 14.96
CA MET A 78 1.44 -0.25 15.75
C MET A 78 2.03 -1.65 15.86
N THR A 79 2.69 -2.16 14.82
CA THR A 79 3.37 -3.47 14.90
C THR A 79 4.51 -3.47 15.90
N ILE A 80 5.22 -2.34 16.04
CA ILE A 80 6.30 -2.17 17.01
C ILE A 80 5.71 -2.03 18.43
N VAL A 81 4.69 -1.19 18.60
CA VAL A 81 4.06 -0.92 19.90
C VAL A 81 3.44 -2.18 20.51
N LEU A 82 2.75 -2.99 19.71
CA LEU A 82 2.13 -4.23 20.17
C LEU A 82 3.15 -5.27 20.67
N ASN A 83 4.39 -5.19 20.17
CA ASN A 83 5.47 -6.10 20.58
C ASN A 83 6.42 -5.51 21.62
N ILE A 84 6.23 -4.27 22.08
CA ILE A 84 7.20 -3.52 22.90
C ILE A 84 7.66 -4.25 24.17
N ARG A 85 6.77 -5.07 24.75
CA ARG A 85 7.08 -5.84 25.98
C ARG A 85 8.09 -6.98 25.75
N ASN A 86 8.21 -7.46 24.50
CA ASN A 86 8.98 -8.66 24.16
C ASN A 86 10.09 -8.35 23.15
N ILE A 87 10.42 -7.07 22.95
CA ILE A 87 11.39 -6.64 21.96
C ILE A 87 12.81 -6.68 22.54
N GLU A 88 13.73 -7.28 21.79
CA GLU A 88 15.15 -7.02 21.87
C GLU A 88 15.56 -6.22 20.65
N TYR A 89 16.03 -4.99 20.90
CA TYR A 89 16.50 -4.10 19.83
C TYR A 89 17.84 -4.62 19.30
N MET A 90 17.76 -5.50 18.31
CA MET A 90 18.91 -5.95 17.54
C MET A 90 18.69 -5.55 16.09
N ASN A 91 19.76 -5.15 15.40
CA ASN A 91 19.69 -4.83 13.97
C ASN A 91 19.70 -6.09 13.10
N ASP A 92 19.48 -7.25 13.74
CA ASP A 92 19.38 -8.57 13.12
C ASP A 92 17.96 -9.10 13.23
N TRP A 93 17.63 -10.08 12.40
CA TRP A 93 16.33 -10.76 12.44
C TRP A 93 16.04 -11.50 13.75
N GLY A 94 17.08 -11.75 14.56
CA GLY A 94 16.99 -12.46 15.83
C GLY A 94 16.76 -13.97 15.67
N LYS A 95 17.13 -14.72 16.70
CA LYS A 95 17.05 -16.19 16.69
C LYS A 95 15.63 -16.72 16.53
N VAL A 96 14.62 -16.00 17.07
CA VAL A 96 13.21 -16.41 17.03
C VAL A 96 12.65 -16.37 15.61
N LEU A 97 12.89 -15.30 14.86
CA LEU A 97 12.43 -15.20 13.46
C LEU A 97 13.17 -16.19 12.57
N GLY A 98 14.47 -16.40 12.79
CA GLY A 98 15.26 -17.39 12.07
C GLY A 98 14.72 -18.81 12.27
N THR A 99 14.48 -19.25 13.51
CA THR A 99 13.95 -20.60 13.78
C THR A 99 12.53 -20.80 13.25
N LEU A 100 11.67 -19.79 13.32
CA LEU A 100 10.31 -19.85 12.77
C LEU A 100 10.31 -19.94 11.24
N ALA A 101 11.25 -19.28 10.57
CA ALA A 101 11.38 -19.34 9.11
C ALA A 101 11.73 -20.75 8.62
N PHE A 102 12.61 -21.45 9.34
CA PHE A 102 12.99 -22.82 8.98
C PHE A 102 11.95 -23.87 9.37
N SER A 103 11.09 -23.60 10.36
CA SER A 103 10.10 -24.56 10.84
C SER A 103 8.76 -24.49 10.11
N ASN A 104 8.56 -23.54 9.22
CA ASN A 104 7.29 -23.25 8.50
C ASN A 104 6.05 -23.14 9.43
N VAL A 105 6.27 -22.83 10.71
CA VAL A 105 5.19 -22.65 11.69
C VAL A 105 4.61 -21.24 11.51
N PRO A 106 3.29 -21.08 11.44
CA PRO A 106 2.67 -19.76 11.32
C PRO A 106 3.01 -18.91 12.56
N LEU A 107 3.25 -17.61 12.35
CA LEU A 107 3.61 -16.64 13.37
C LEU A 107 2.54 -16.54 14.47
N VAL A 108 1.27 -16.69 14.09
CA VAL A 108 0.12 -16.69 14.98
C VAL A 108 -0.70 -17.95 14.70
N LYS A 109 -1.08 -18.70 15.73
CA LYS A 109 -1.97 -19.87 15.59
C LYS A 109 -3.27 -19.44 14.89
N GLY A 110 -3.63 -20.13 13.82
CA GLY A 110 -4.84 -19.89 13.05
C GLY A 110 -4.73 -18.84 11.94
N THR A 111 -3.54 -18.26 11.71
CA THR A 111 -3.27 -17.39 10.56
C THR A 111 -2.28 -18.03 9.59
N ALA A 112 -2.33 -17.60 8.33
CA ALA A 112 -1.38 -18.03 7.30
C ALA A 112 -0.10 -17.15 7.26
N VAL A 113 0.14 -16.34 8.29
CA VAL A 113 1.34 -15.49 8.37
C VAL A 113 2.57 -16.37 8.61
N THR A 114 3.30 -16.63 7.56
CA THR A 114 4.56 -17.38 7.60
C THR A 114 5.74 -16.44 7.47
N ILE A 115 6.84 -16.78 8.14
CA ILE A 115 8.09 -16.04 7.98
C ILE A 115 8.80 -16.58 6.75
N SER A 116 8.96 -15.73 5.73
CA SER A 116 9.65 -16.11 4.51
C SER A 116 11.17 -16.14 4.73
N THR A 117 11.79 -17.28 4.48
CA THR A 117 13.26 -17.43 4.46
C THR A 117 13.91 -16.52 3.42
N TYR A 118 13.20 -16.27 2.31
CA TYR A 118 13.64 -15.38 1.25
C TYR A 118 13.89 -13.95 1.75
N ILE A 119 12.97 -13.38 2.54
CA ILE A 119 13.13 -12.03 3.11
C ILE A 119 14.32 -11.98 4.06
N LEU A 120 14.52 -13.03 4.87
CA LEU A 120 15.63 -13.07 5.81
C LEU A 120 17.01 -13.14 5.15
N THR A 121 17.10 -13.80 3.98
CA THR A 121 18.38 -14.00 3.28
C THR A 121 18.78 -12.81 2.41
N TYR A 122 17.82 -12.14 1.77
CA TYR A 122 18.14 -11.09 0.81
C TYR A 122 18.02 -9.65 1.35
N PHE A 123 17.36 -9.45 2.48
CA PHE A 123 17.13 -8.12 3.04
C PHE A 123 17.61 -8.02 4.48
N THR A 124 18.21 -6.89 4.83
CA THR A 124 18.38 -6.53 6.24
C THR A 124 17.01 -6.11 6.82
N PRO A 125 16.80 -6.22 8.14
CA PRO A 125 15.51 -5.88 8.77
C PRO A 125 15.01 -4.46 8.44
N ALA A 126 15.91 -3.47 8.51
CA ALA A 126 15.59 -2.09 8.21
C ALA A 126 15.22 -1.89 6.73
N GLN A 127 15.95 -2.54 5.81
CA GLN A 127 15.63 -2.51 4.38
C GLN A 127 14.27 -3.13 4.09
N ALA A 128 13.96 -4.29 4.68
CA ALA A 128 12.66 -4.95 4.51
C ALA A 128 11.50 -4.07 4.99
N MET A 129 11.65 -3.43 6.16
CA MET A 129 10.67 -2.46 6.68
C MET A 129 10.45 -1.29 5.72
N PHE A 130 11.55 -0.65 5.31
CA PHE A 130 11.48 0.52 4.44
C PHE A 130 10.88 0.19 3.07
N PHE A 131 11.32 -0.89 2.43
CA PHE A 131 10.80 -1.26 1.10
C PHE A 131 9.34 -1.67 1.15
N THR A 132 8.91 -2.44 2.16
CA THR A 132 7.50 -2.79 2.33
C THR A 132 6.65 -1.55 2.57
N TRP A 133 7.11 -0.62 3.41
CA TRP A 133 6.44 0.65 3.64
C TRP A 133 6.36 1.48 2.35
N LEU A 134 7.46 1.65 1.63
CA LEU A 134 7.52 2.42 0.39
C LEU A 134 6.56 1.87 -0.67
N LEU A 135 6.61 0.55 -0.92
CA LEU A 135 5.74 -0.11 -1.89
C LEU A 135 4.26 0.00 -1.49
N SER A 136 3.96 -0.08 -0.20
CA SER A 136 2.59 0.09 0.31
C SER A 136 2.08 1.51 0.12
N VAL A 137 2.92 2.52 0.39
CA VAL A 137 2.59 3.94 0.17
C VAL A 137 2.34 4.23 -1.30
N LEU A 138 3.21 3.77 -2.19
CA LEU A 138 3.04 3.97 -3.64
C LEU A 138 1.79 3.26 -4.16
N CYS A 139 1.55 2.02 -3.76
CA CYS A 139 0.35 1.27 -4.11
C CYS A 139 -0.93 1.96 -3.60
N GLY A 140 -0.95 2.37 -2.34
CA GLY A 140 -2.07 3.11 -1.74
C GLY A 140 -2.32 4.44 -2.44
N GLY A 141 -1.26 5.15 -2.83
CA GLY A 141 -1.35 6.37 -3.64
C GLY A 141 -1.99 6.12 -5.00
N ILE A 142 -1.60 5.04 -5.69
CA ILE A 142 -2.20 4.65 -6.98
C ILE A 142 -3.69 4.34 -6.81
N LEU A 143 -4.08 3.57 -5.79
CA LEU A 143 -5.50 3.29 -5.51
C LEU A 143 -6.28 4.59 -5.25
N GLY A 144 -5.72 5.53 -4.49
CA GLY A 144 -6.31 6.85 -4.26
C GLY A 144 -6.44 7.67 -5.53
N LEU A 145 -5.44 7.66 -6.43
CA LEU A 145 -5.51 8.33 -7.73
C LEU A 145 -6.58 7.72 -8.64
N ILE A 146 -6.76 6.40 -8.63
CA ILE A 146 -7.81 5.72 -9.39
C ILE A 146 -9.18 6.17 -8.88
N ILE A 147 -9.39 6.18 -7.56
CA ILE A 147 -10.65 6.66 -6.96
C ILE A 147 -10.90 8.11 -7.36
N TYR A 148 -9.92 8.98 -7.18
CA TYR A 148 -10.00 10.38 -7.54
C TYR A 148 -10.36 10.58 -9.02
N GLY A 149 -9.65 9.93 -9.93
CA GLY A 149 -9.90 10.03 -11.37
C GLY A 149 -11.29 9.50 -11.76
N CYS A 150 -11.68 8.35 -11.25
CA CYS A 150 -13.00 7.75 -11.51
C CYS A 150 -14.13 8.64 -10.98
N ASN A 151 -14.03 9.15 -9.76
CA ASN A 151 -15.04 10.01 -9.16
C ASN A 151 -15.22 11.32 -9.95
N VAL A 152 -14.10 11.91 -10.41
CA VAL A 152 -14.14 13.11 -11.23
C VAL A 152 -14.87 12.86 -12.55
N ILE A 153 -14.75 11.69 -13.17
CA ILE A 153 -15.37 11.40 -14.47
C ILE A 153 -16.81 10.93 -14.31
N SER A 154 -17.03 9.93 -13.49
CA SER A 154 -18.33 9.26 -13.37
C SER A 154 -19.34 10.02 -12.55
N LYS A 155 -18.93 11.06 -11.82
CA LYS A 155 -19.76 11.79 -10.84
C LYS A 155 -20.38 10.86 -9.76
N SER A 156 -19.82 9.69 -9.60
CA SER A 156 -20.29 8.66 -8.66
C SER A 156 -19.12 8.10 -7.87
N LYS A 157 -19.22 8.17 -6.56
CA LYS A 157 -18.21 7.61 -5.63
C LYS A 157 -18.08 6.08 -5.74
N VAL A 158 -19.15 5.41 -6.19
CA VAL A 158 -19.21 3.94 -6.29
C VAL A 158 -18.24 3.40 -7.32
N VAL A 159 -18.05 4.08 -8.45
CA VAL A 159 -17.19 3.58 -9.53
C VAL A 159 -15.72 3.56 -9.10
N GLY A 160 -15.25 4.60 -8.41
CA GLY A 160 -13.89 4.66 -7.90
C GLY A 160 -13.60 3.56 -6.85
N ILE A 161 -14.54 3.37 -5.91
CA ILE A 161 -14.45 2.32 -4.90
C ILE A 161 -14.46 0.93 -5.54
N ALA A 162 -15.35 0.70 -6.50
CA ALA A 162 -15.44 -0.59 -7.19
C ALA A 162 -14.17 -0.92 -7.98
N ALA A 163 -13.60 0.06 -8.71
CA ALA A 163 -12.38 -0.13 -9.48
C ALA A 163 -11.16 -0.44 -8.58
N SER A 164 -10.98 0.32 -7.50
CA SER A 164 -9.88 0.09 -6.56
C SER A 164 -10.09 -1.19 -5.73
N GLY A 165 -11.32 -1.46 -5.30
CA GLY A 165 -11.68 -2.70 -4.60
C GLY A 165 -11.45 -3.94 -5.46
N PHE A 166 -11.78 -3.87 -6.76
CA PHE A 166 -11.49 -4.95 -7.71
C PHE A 166 -9.99 -5.26 -7.77
N LEU A 167 -9.12 -4.24 -7.84
CA LEU A 167 -7.67 -4.43 -7.86
C LEU A 167 -7.15 -5.09 -6.57
N VAL A 168 -7.73 -4.73 -5.42
CA VAL A 168 -7.36 -5.33 -4.13
C VAL A 168 -7.79 -6.80 -4.07
N ILE A 169 -9.02 -7.12 -4.49
CA ILE A 169 -9.53 -8.51 -4.52
C ILE A 169 -8.76 -9.35 -5.54
N LEU A 170 -8.46 -8.78 -6.71
CA LEU A 170 -7.66 -9.43 -7.74
C LEU A 170 -6.31 -9.90 -7.20
N SER A 171 -5.70 -9.14 -6.29
CA SER A 171 -4.41 -9.52 -5.68
C SER A 171 -4.47 -10.81 -4.86
N ALA A 172 -5.62 -11.12 -4.28
CA ALA A 172 -5.84 -12.38 -3.56
C ALA A 172 -6.08 -13.55 -4.53
N ALA A 173 -6.86 -13.32 -5.58
CA ALA A 173 -7.15 -14.34 -6.60
C ALA A 173 -5.88 -14.79 -7.34
N VAL A 174 -5.00 -13.83 -7.64
CA VAL A 174 -3.76 -14.05 -8.39
C VAL A 174 -2.64 -14.65 -7.52
N SER A 175 -2.81 -14.70 -6.20
CA SER A 175 -1.72 -15.06 -5.27
C SER A 175 -1.15 -16.47 -5.47
N GLY A 176 -1.84 -17.37 -6.16
CA GLY A 176 -1.41 -18.74 -6.45
C GLY A 176 -0.73 -18.93 -7.82
N ASN A 177 -0.71 -17.92 -8.69
CA ASN A 177 -0.16 -18.05 -10.04
C ASN A 177 0.97 -17.01 -10.26
N GLU A 178 2.18 -17.48 -10.52
CA GLU A 178 3.37 -16.62 -10.65
C GLU A 178 3.27 -15.67 -11.85
N MET A 179 2.82 -16.14 -13.00
CA MET A 179 2.64 -15.30 -14.19
C MET A 179 1.59 -14.20 -14.00
N ALA A 180 0.49 -14.52 -13.35
CA ALA A 180 -0.58 -13.57 -13.12
C ALA A 180 -0.18 -12.46 -12.13
N GLN A 181 0.86 -12.66 -11.32
CA GLN A 181 1.36 -11.64 -10.39
C GLN A 181 2.02 -10.45 -11.08
N TRP A 182 2.47 -10.59 -12.32
CA TRP A 182 2.97 -9.48 -13.13
C TRP A 182 1.91 -8.40 -13.40
N PHE A 183 0.63 -8.75 -13.30
CA PHE A 183 -0.50 -7.85 -13.56
C PHE A 183 -1.22 -7.37 -12.29
N SER A 184 -0.75 -7.76 -11.11
CA SER A 184 -1.42 -7.39 -9.85
C SER A 184 -0.59 -6.41 -9.03
N PRO A 185 -0.84 -5.09 -9.16
CA PRO A 185 -0.05 -4.08 -8.45
C PRO A 185 -0.11 -4.24 -6.94
N VAL A 186 -1.26 -4.63 -6.38
CA VAL A 186 -1.38 -4.81 -4.93
C VAL A 186 -0.55 -6.00 -4.42
N SER A 187 -0.30 -7.02 -5.24
CA SER A 187 0.56 -8.16 -4.87
C SER A 187 2.03 -7.75 -4.67
N TRP A 188 2.50 -6.72 -5.35
CA TRP A 188 3.88 -6.25 -5.30
C TRP A 188 4.27 -5.56 -3.99
N THR A 189 3.31 -5.29 -3.12
CA THR A 189 3.59 -4.78 -1.77
C THR A 189 4.27 -5.81 -0.86
N THR A 190 4.29 -7.09 -1.28
CA THR A 190 4.89 -8.20 -0.54
C THR A 190 6.28 -8.52 -1.09
N LEU A 191 7.33 -8.37 -0.28
CA LEU A 191 8.72 -8.58 -0.72
C LEU A 191 9.02 -10.01 -1.14
N ASN A 192 8.32 -11.02 -0.59
CA ASN A 192 8.57 -12.43 -0.95
C ASN A 192 8.07 -12.79 -2.36
N LYS A 193 7.36 -11.87 -3.03
CA LYS A 193 6.85 -12.00 -4.39
C LYS A 193 7.58 -11.08 -5.39
N LEU A 194 8.74 -10.59 -4.97
CA LEU A 194 9.62 -9.78 -5.80
C LEU A 194 10.93 -10.52 -6.00
N ASP A 195 11.41 -10.59 -7.23
CA ASP A 195 12.71 -11.18 -7.50
C ASP A 195 13.83 -10.16 -7.31
N VAL A 196 14.70 -10.42 -6.34
CA VAL A 196 15.91 -9.63 -6.07
C VAL A 196 17.16 -10.35 -6.56
N GLY A 197 17.13 -11.69 -6.61
CA GLY A 197 18.29 -12.52 -6.96
C GLY A 197 18.26 -13.16 -8.34
N LYS A 198 17.29 -12.84 -9.20
CA LYS A 198 17.06 -13.48 -10.52
C LYS A 198 16.87 -15.01 -10.45
N LEU A 199 16.32 -15.49 -9.34
CA LEU A 199 16.11 -16.91 -9.06
C LEU A 199 14.68 -17.37 -9.26
N THR A 200 13.73 -16.43 -9.42
CA THR A 200 12.29 -16.72 -9.51
C THR A 200 11.65 -16.09 -10.74
N GLN A 201 10.47 -16.56 -11.13
CA GLN A 201 9.69 -15.97 -12.22
C GLN A 201 8.85 -14.76 -11.78
N TYR A 202 9.09 -14.22 -10.60
CA TYR A 202 8.40 -13.06 -10.07
C TYR A 202 8.92 -11.74 -10.69
N PRO A 203 8.12 -10.67 -10.67
CA PRO A 203 8.56 -9.36 -11.16
C PRO A 203 9.75 -8.85 -10.35
N THR A 204 10.73 -8.26 -11.03
CA THR A 204 11.89 -7.67 -10.37
C THR A 204 11.49 -6.39 -9.62
N PHE A 205 12.19 -6.08 -8.53
CA PHE A 205 11.97 -4.85 -7.77
C PHE A 205 12.04 -3.60 -8.65
N THR A 206 13.00 -3.55 -9.57
CA THR A 206 13.15 -2.43 -10.53
C THR A 206 11.93 -2.29 -11.44
N TYR A 207 11.40 -3.40 -11.97
CA TYR A 207 10.18 -3.40 -12.78
C TYR A 207 9.01 -2.78 -12.02
N VAL A 208 8.79 -3.24 -10.78
CA VAL A 208 7.68 -2.75 -9.94
C VAL A 208 7.80 -1.25 -9.69
N MET A 209 9.01 -0.77 -9.36
CA MET A 209 9.24 0.66 -9.14
C MET A 209 8.97 1.49 -10.40
N VAL A 210 9.44 1.02 -11.56
CA VAL A 210 9.19 1.71 -12.85
C VAL A 210 7.71 1.74 -13.16
N VAL A 211 6.98 0.62 -13.00
CA VAL A 211 5.54 0.56 -13.27
C VAL A 211 4.75 1.45 -12.31
N TYR A 212 5.09 1.47 -11.02
CA TYR A 212 4.43 2.37 -10.08
C TYR A 212 4.67 3.84 -10.42
N MET A 213 5.90 4.22 -10.69
CA MET A 213 6.22 5.61 -11.05
C MET A 213 5.55 6.05 -12.35
N THR A 214 5.55 5.20 -13.37
CA THR A 214 4.87 5.49 -14.65
C THR A 214 3.35 5.59 -14.47
N ALA A 215 2.73 4.70 -13.70
CA ALA A 215 1.31 4.75 -13.38
C ALA A 215 0.94 6.04 -12.63
N ILE A 216 1.72 6.44 -11.62
CA ILE A 216 1.52 7.68 -10.87
C ILE A 216 1.58 8.90 -11.79
N ILE A 217 2.59 8.96 -12.66
CA ILE A 217 2.75 10.08 -13.60
C ILE A 217 1.58 10.15 -14.58
N ILE A 218 1.23 9.01 -15.20
CA ILE A 218 0.14 8.94 -16.18
C ILE A 218 -1.20 9.34 -15.54
N LEU A 219 -1.54 8.76 -14.39
CA LEU A 219 -2.79 9.07 -13.69
C LEU A 219 -2.83 10.54 -13.24
N SER A 220 -1.73 11.06 -12.68
CA SER A 220 -1.67 12.45 -12.23
C SER A 220 -1.85 13.44 -13.39
N VAL A 221 -1.15 13.23 -14.49
CA VAL A 221 -1.27 14.09 -15.68
C VAL A 221 -2.66 14.00 -16.28
N TRP A 222 -3.23 12.81 -16.34
CA TRP A 222 -4.58 12.60 -16.85
C TRP A 222 -5.65 13.30 -15.99
N ILE A 223 -5.59 13.16 -14.66
CA ILE A 223 -6.49 13.82 -13.72
C ILE A 223 -6.40 15.35 -13.85
N ILE A 224 -5.19 15.91 -13.90
CA ILE A 224 -4.97 17.34 -14.04
C ILE A 224 -5.63 17.85 -15.32
N LYS A 225 -5.43 17.16 -16.47
CA LYS A 225 -6.02 17.54 -17.75
C LYS A 225 -7.55 17.46 -17.75
N VAL A 226 -8.12 16.47 -17.07
CA VAL A 226 -9.58 16.32 -16.95
C VAL A 226 -10.17 17.48 -16.13
N ILE A 227 -9.53 17.84 -15.02
CA ILE A 227 -9.99 18.92 -14.14
C ILE A 227 -9.85 20.29 -14.80
N GLU A 228 -8.79 20.53 -15.57
CA GLU A 228 -8.63 21.78 -16.31
C GLU A 228 -9.79 22.04 -17.29
N LYS A 229 -10.37 20.98 -17.87
CA LYS A 229 -11.48 21.06 -18.82
C LYS A 229 -12.87 21.13 -18.17
N LYS A 230 -13.03 20.74 -16.90
CA LYS A 230 -14.32 20.77 -16.20
C LYS A 230 -14.66 22.18 -15.71
N ASP A 231 -15.94 22.58 -15.83
CA ASP A 231 -16.41 23.82 -15.25
C ASP A 231 -16.58 23.76 -13.75
N VAL A 232 -16.10 24.81 -13.04
CA VAL A 232 -16.17 24.92 -11.56
C VAL A 232 -17.61 24.86 -11.07
N GLY A 233 -18.56 25.45 -11.82
CA GLY A 233 -19.98 25.44 -11.47
C GLY A 233 -20.59 24.04 -11.41
N VAL A 234 -20.06 23.09 -12.17
CA VAL A 234 -20.49 21.68 -12.15
C VAL A 234 -19.93 20.96 -10.94
N MET A 235 -18.67 21.24 -10.59
CA MET A 235 -18.04 20.65 -9.39
C MET A 235 -18.71 21.08 -8.08
N ILE A 236 -19.21 22.31 -8.00
CA ILE A 236 -19.86 22.87 -6.80
C ILE A 236 -21.28 22.30 -6.63
N ARG A 237 -21.99 21.94 -7.69
CA ARG A 237 -23.35 21.38 -7.62
C ARG A 237 -23.38 19.90 -7.23
N GLU A 238 -22.22 19.23 -7.23
CA GLU A 238 -22.08 17.79 -6.94
C GLU A 238 -21.69 17.53 -5.46
N VAL A 239 -21.52 18.59 -4.65
CA VAL A 239 -21.29 18.57 -3.20
C VAL A 239 -22.57 18.92 -2.46
#